data_42f4742913216be1815be8759ef71187
#
_entry.id   42f4742913216be1815be8759ef71187
#
_cell.length_a   1.000
_cell.length_b   1.000
_cell.length_c   1.000
_cell.angle_alpha   90.00
_cell.angle_beta   90.00
_cell.angle_gamma   90.00
#
_symmetry.space_group_name_H-M   'P 1'
#
loop_
_entity.id
_entity.type
_entity.pdbx_description
1 polymer ?
#
loop_
_entity_poly.entity_id
_entity_poly.type
_entity_poly.pdbx_seq_one_letter_code
_entity_poly.pdbx_strand_id
1 'polypeptide(L)' 'MSLFVDFDDEAELRRVAAALSEGGQALMPLGDYGFSRLFVWLNDRYGVSWQLNLP' A
#
# COMPACT_ATOMS: atom_id res chain seq x y z
N MET A 1 -6.22 -13.78 -1.85
CA MET A 1 -5.73 -13.42 -0.52
C MET A 1 -5.22 -11.98 -0.54
N SER A 2 -5.49 -11.23 0.48
CA SER A 2 -5.01 -9.85 0.61
C SER A 2 -4.37 -9.67 1.99
N LEU A 3 -3.19 -9.06 2.02
CA LEU A 3 -2.46 -8.78 3.25
C LEU A 3 -2.70 -7.33 3.62
N PHE A 4 -3.12 -7.10 4.87
CA PHE A 4 -3.38 -5.76 5.38
C PHE A 4 -2.31 -5.41 6.42
N VAL A 5 -1.57 -4.33 6.19
CA VAL A 5 -0.46 -3.93 7.06
C VAL A 5 -0.66 -2.50 7.52
N ASP A 6 -0.65 -2.29 8.84
CA ASP A 6 -0.69 -0.96 9.44
C ASP A 6 0.72 -0.44 9.65
N PHE A 7 0.93 0.83 9.32
CA PHE A 7 2.19 1.53 9.53
C PHE A 7 1.98 2.65 10.54
N ASP A 8 3.03 3.05 11.21
CA ASP A 8 3.03 4.21 12.10
C ASP A 8 3.96 5.32 11.59
N ASP A 9 4.62 5.10 10.46
CA ASP A 9 5.56 6.04 9.85
C ASP A 9 5.24 6.16 8.36
N GLU A 10 4.95 7.37 7.92
CA GLU A 10 4.61 7.65 6.52
C GLU A 10 5.76 7.31 5.56
N ALA A 11 6.99 7.66 5.93
CA ALA A 11 8.15 7.39 5.08
C ALA A 11 8.34 5.88 4.87
N GLU A 12 8.10 5.09 5.91
CA GLU A 12 8.18 3.65 5.84
C GLU A 12 7.12 3.08 4.89
N LEU A 13 5.89 3.55 5.03
CA LEU A 13 4.80 3.10 4.15
C LEU A 13 5.11 3.43 2.69
N ARG A 14 5.58 4.66 2.42
CA ARG A 14 5.90 5.08 1.05
C ARG A 14 7.02 4.24 0.46
N ARG A 15 8.03 3.92 1.26
CA ARG A 15 9.16 3.10 0.82
C ARG A 15 8.70 1.69 0.46
N VAL A 16 7.90 1.07 1.33
CA VAL A 16 7.38 -0.27 1.09
C VAL A 16 6.45 -0.29 -0.11
N ALA A 17 5.57 0.71 -0.23
CA ALA A 17 4.65 0.83 -1.35
C ALA A 17 5.40 0.92 -2.68
N ALA A 18 6.47 1.72 -2.74
CA ALA A 18 7.28 1.84 -3.94
C ALA A 18 7.91 0.51 -4.33
N ALA A 19 8.47 -0.20 -3.35
CA ALA A 19 9.11 -1.49 -3.60
C ALA A 19 8.11 -2.54 -4.09
N LEU A 20 6.94 -2.61 -3.47
CA LEU A 20 5.92 -3.59 -3.84
C LEU A 20 5.25 -3.26 -5.17
N SER A 21 5.15 -1.98 -5.51
CA SER A 21 4.51 -1.54 -6.76
C SER A 21 5.36 -1.84 -7.99
N GLU A 22 6.65 -2.03 -7.82
CA GLU A 22 7.55 -2.28 -8.94
C GLU A 22 7.20 -3.61 -9.61
N GLY A 23 6.82 -3.53 -10.89
CA GLY A 23 6.36 -4.69 -11.64
C GLY A 23 4.95 -5.14 -11.28
N GLY A 24 4.27 -4.41 -10.39
CA GLY A 24 2.92 -4.70 -9.98
C GLY A 24 1.93 -3.69 -10.52
N GLN A 25 0.78 -3.56 -9.82
CA GLN A 25 -0.29 -2.67 -10.25
C GLN A 25 -1.02 -2.12 -9.03
N ALA A 26 -1.28 -0.82 -9.01
CA ALA A 26 -2.09 -0.21 -7.96
C ALA A 26 -3.57 -0.36 -8.31
N LEU A 27 -4.34 -0.85 -7.34
CA LEU A 27 -5.81 -0.92 -7.44
C LEU A 27 -6.42 0.36 -6.87
N MET A 28 -5.88 0.85 -5.75
CA MET A 28 -6.18 2.18 -5.22
C MET A 28 -4.84 2.88 -5.01
N PRO A 29 -4.52 3.90 -5.81
CA PRO A 29 -3.23 4.59 -5.71
C PRO A 29 -3.01 5.20 -4.33
N LEU A 30 -1.76 5.43 -3.99
CA LEU A 30 -1.38 6.02 -2.73
C LEU A 30 -2.06 7.38 -2.53
N GLY A 31 -2.74 7.55 -1.41
CA GLY A 31 -3.44 8.80 -1.13
C GLY A 31 -4.22 8.76 0.17
N ASP A 32 -4.87 9.89 0.48
CA ASP A 32 -5.76 10.03 1.63
C ASP A 32 -7.19 9.74 1.17
N TYR A 33 -7.79 8.71 1.75
CA TYR A 33 -9.14 8.28 1.38
C TYR A 33 -10.17 8.58 2.48
N GLY A 34 -9.77 9.35 3.50
CA GLY A 34 -10.68 9.74 4.57
C GLY A 34 -10.73 8.77 5.74
N PHE A 35 -10.57 7.47 5.50
CA PHE A 35 -10.52 6.47 6.57
C PHE A 35 -9.10 6.29 7.13
N SER A 36 -8.11 6.83 6.44
CA SER A 36 -6.72 6.81 6.90
C SER A 36 -5.97 8.00 6.32
N ARG A 37 -4.88 8.40 6.96
CA ARG A 37 -4.05 9.51 6.48
C ARG A 37 -3.33 9.15 5.19
N LEU A 38 -3.01 7.89 5.01
CA LEU A 38 -2.34 7.41 3.80
C LEU A 38 -2.70 5.95 3.61
N PHE A 39 -3.06 5.59 2.39
CA PHE A 39 -3.47 4.23 2.07
C PHE A 39 -3.11 3.92 0.63
N VAL A 40 -2.73 2.68 0.40
CA VAL A 40 -2.55 2.15 -0.94
C VAL A 40 -3.01 0.70 -0.97
N TRP A 41 -3.67 0.31 -2.06
CA TRP A 41 -4.04 -1.07 -2.32
C TRP A 41 -3.43 -1.47 -3.65
N LEU A 42 -2.55 -2.46 -3.63
CA LEU A 42 -1.80 -2.84 -4.82
C LEU A 42 -1.65 -4.36 -4.91
N ASN A 43 -1.41 -4.83 -6.12
CA ASN A 43 -0.91 -6.19 -6.36
C ASN A 43 0.58 -6.06 -6.67
N ASP A 44 1.40 -6.92 -6.04
CA ASP A 44 2.81 -6.96 -6.37
C ASP A 44 3.04 -7.76 -7.66
N ARG A 45 4.30 -7.85 -8.08
CA ARG A 45 4.64 -8.55 -9.33
C ARG A 45 4.36 -10.05 -9.29
N TYR A 46 4.14 -10.60 -8.11
CA TYR A 46 3.79 -12.01 -7.93
C TYR A 46 2.29 -12.23 -7.81
N GLY A 47 1.49 -11.18 -7.96
CA GLY A 47 0.04 -11.27 -7.86
C GLY A 47 -0.51 -11.25 -6.45
N VAL A 48 0.32 -10.98 -5.45
CA VAL A 48 -0.14 -10.88 -4.07
C VAL A 48 -0.74 -9.50 -3.84
N SER A 49 -1.92 -9.47 -3.22
CA SER A 49 -2.64 -8.24 -2.93
C SER A 49 -2.21 -7.68 -1.57
N TRP A 50 -1.86 -6.39 -1.55
CA TRP A 50 -1.40 -5.69 -0.35
C TRP A 50 -2.24 -4.45 -0.10
N GLN A 51 -2.68 -4.27 1.14
CA GLN A 51 -3.30 -3.03 1.60
C GLN A 51 -2.40 -2.44 2.67
N LEU A 52 -1.79 -1.28 2.39
CA LEU A 52 -0.87 -0.61 3.30
C LEU A 52 -1.58 0.61 3.84
N ASN A 53 -1.66 0.72 5.16
CA ASN A 53 -2.49 1.70 5.84
C ASN A 53 -1.70 2.50 6.87
N LEU A 54 -1.89 3.82 6.88
CA LEU A 54 -1.39 4.71 7.92
C LEU A 54 -2.61 5.34 8.59
N PRO A 55 -3.01 4.86 9.78
CA PRO A 55 -4.19 5.36 10.48
C PRO A 55 -4.11 6.83 10.86
#